data_6f898140dfeed9bc41619bdbe961c3d5
#
_entry.id   6f898140dfeed9bc41619bdbe961c3d5
#
_cell.length_a   1.000
_cell.length_b   1.000
_cell.length_c   1.000
_cell.angle_alpha   90.00
_cell.angle_beta   90.00
_cell.angle_gamma   90.00
#
_symmetry.space_group_name_H-M   'P 1'
#
loop_
_entity.id
_entity.type
_entity.pdbx_description
1 polymer ?
#
loop_
_entity_poly.entity_id
_entity_poly.type
_entity_poly.pdbx_seq_one_letter_code
_entity_poly.pdbx_strand_id
1 'polypeptide(L)' 'MPNYGPELIQTMRAALDEVMATVPANQATQEVKAYMAEIILRAAARGQTHHEGLFAAASEQIQRVVEQLV' A
#
# COMPACT_ATOMS: atom_id res chain seq x y z
N MET A 1 12.39 -0.17 17.71
CA MET A 1 12.35 -0.22 16.25
C MET A 1 11.47 -1.39 15.79
N PRO A 2 10.47 -1.15 14.97
CA PRO A 2 9.67 -2.28 14.51
C PRO A 2 10.51 -3.24 13.70
N ASN A 3 10.40 -4.50 14.04
CA ASN A 3 11.14 -5.55 13.36
C ASN A 3 10.20 -6.25 12.40
N TYR A 4 10.35 -5.96 11.11
CA TYR A 4 9.52 -6.57 10.08
C TYR A 4 10.10 -7.93 9.71
N GLY A 5 9.47 -8.99 10.21
CA GLY A 5 9.86 -10.35 9.84
C GLY A 5 9.55 -10.65 8.37
N PRO A 6 10.11 -11.74 7.83
CA PRO A 6 9.88 -12.10 6.42
C PRO A 6 8.41 -12.28 6.07
N GLU A 7 7.62 -12.81 7.00
CA GLU A 7 6.18 -13.01 6.77
C GLU A 7 5.46 -11.70 6.61
N LEU A 8 5.80 -10.71 7.46
CA LEU A 8 5.17 -9.40 7.37
C LEU A 8 5.58 -8.69 6.07
N ILE A 9 6.84 -8.81 5.69
CA ILE A 9 7.33 -8.21 4.44
C ILE A 9 6.56 -8.80 3.25
N GLN A 10 6.34 -10.10 3.23
CA GLN A 10 5.56 -10.74 2.17
C GLN A 10 4.11 -10.25 2.16
N THR A 11 3.52 -10.10 3.35
CA THR A 11 2.16 -9.58 3.48
C THR A 11 2.08 -8.14 2.96
N MET A 12 3.07 -7.33 3.29
CA MET A 12 3.13 -5.94 2.82
C MET A 12 3.27 -5.87 1.31
N ARG A 13 4.11 -6.71 0.73
CA ARG A 13 4.27 -6.78 -0.73
C ARG A 13 2.99 -7.22 -1.43
N ALA A 14 2.34 -8.23 -0.88
CA ALA A 14 1.08 -8.71 -1.44
C ALA A 14 0.02 -7.62 -1.41
N ALA A 15 -0.08 -6.88 -0.31
CA ALA A 15 -1.02 -5.77 -0.19
C ALA A 15 -0.70 -4.67 -1.20
N LEU A 16 0.57 -4.35 -1.38
CA LEU A 16 1.00 -3.35 -2.35
C LEU A 16 0.64 -3.77 -3.77
N ASP A 17 0.95 -5.01 -4.13
CA ASP A 17 0.64 -5.52 -5.47
C ASP A 17 -0.86 -5.49 -5.73
N GLU A 18 -1.66 -5.85 -4.73
CA GLU A 18 -3.11 -5.86 -4.86
C GLU A 18 -3.68 -4.45 -5.03
N VAL A 19 -3.17 -3.50 -4.25
CA VAL A 19 -3.57 -2.10 -4.38
C VAL A 19 -3.19 -1.57 -5.76
N MET A 20 -1.97 -1.85 -6.22
CA MET A 20 -1.53 -1.38 -7.53
C MET A 20 -2.33 -2.00 -8.67
N ALA A 21 -2.85 -3.21 -8.47
CA ALA A 21 -3.72 -3.85 -9.47
C ALA A 21 -5.06 -3.13 -9.62
N THR A 22 -5.48 -2.36 -8.63
CA THR A 22 -6.72 -1.56 -8.72
C THR A 22 -6.51 -0.21 -9.37
N VAL A 23 -5.26 0.21 -9.58
CA VAL A 23 -4.94 1.50 -10.19
C VAL A 23 -4.98 1.36 -11.71
N PRO A 24 -5.62 2.29 -12.43
CA PRO A 24 -5.57 2.25 -13.90
C PRO A 24 -4.13 2.25 -14.40
N ALA A 25 -3.89 1.50 -15.47
CA ALA A 25 -2.52 1.28 -15.97
C ALA A 25 -1.78 2.59 -16.26
N ASN A 26 -2.49 3.59 -16.78
CA ASN A 26 -1.89 4.90 -17.10
C ASN A 26 -1.56 5.73 -15.87
N GLN A 27 -2.05 5.33 -14.69
CA GLN A 27 -1.79 6.00 -13.43
C GLN A 27 -0.93 5.16 -12.49
N ALA A 28 -0.61 3.92 -12.87
CA ALA A 28 0.19 3.01 -12.06
C ALA A 28 1.69 3.30 -12.24
N THR A 29 2.11 4.48 -11.82
CA THR A 29 3.49 4.96 -11.96
C THR A 29 4.33 4.50 -10.77
N GLN A 30 5.65 4.63 -10.91
CA GLN A 30 6.57 4.36 -9.81
C GLN A 30 6.32 5.30 -8.63
N GLU A 31 5.94 6.54 -8.90
CA GLU A 31 5.65 7.51 -7.85
C GLU A 31 4.41 7.09 -7.04
N VAL A 32 3.36 6.64 -7.71
CA VAL A 32 2.17 6.14 -7.03
C VAL A 32 2.50 4.89 -6.23
N LYS A 33 3.28 3.98 -6.80
CA LYS A 33 3.69 2.76 -6.12
C LYS A 33 4.49 3.08 -4.86
N ALA A 34 5.43 4.02 -4.95
CA ALA A 34 6.25 4.42 -3.80
C ALA A 34 5.38 5.04 -2.71
N TYR A 35 4.39 5.84 -3.09
CA TYR A 35 3.46 6.45 -2.15
C TYR A 35 2.63 5.39 -1.42
N MET A 36 2.12 4.43 -2.17
CA MET A 36 1.34 3.34 -1.58
C MET A 36 2.20 2.47 -0.65
N ALA A 37 3.45 2.21 -1.04
CA ALA A 37 4.38 1.47 -0.20
C ALA A 37 4.63 2.19 1.12
N GLU A 38 4.77 3.52 1.08
CA GLU A 38 4.95 4.31 2.29
C GLU A 38 3.74 4.22 3.21
N ILE A 39 2.54 4.27 2.66
CA ILE A 39 1.31 4.15 3.45
C ILE A 39 1.25 2.78 4.12
N ILE A 40 1.60 1.73 3.39
CA ILE A 40 1.61 0.38 3.94
C ILE A 40 2.65 0.25 5.05
N LEU A 41 3.83 0.84 4.87
CA LEU A 41 4.86 0.85 5.91
C LEU A 41 4.38 1.55 7.17
N ARG A 42 3.72 2.69 7.03
CA ARG A 42 3.17 3.43 8.17
C ARG A 42 2.09 2.64 8.89
N ALA A 43 1.22 1.98 8.14
CA ALA A 43 0.17 1.15 8.74
C ALA A 43 0.78 -0.01 9.50
N ALA A 44 1.80 -0.66 8.94
CA ALA A 44 2.50 -1.75 9.62
C ALA A 44 3.17 -1.27 10.91
N ALA A 45 3.76 -0.07 10.87
CA ALA A 45 4.40 0.52 12.04
C ALA A 45 3.39 0.81 13.16
N ARG A 46 2.12 1.01 12.81
CA ARG A 46 1.04 1.24 13.79
C ARG A 46 0.45 -0.05 14.32
N GLY A 47 0.92 -1.19 13.86
CA GLY A 47 0.46 -2.48 14.33
C GLY A 47 -0.41 -3.24 13.35
N GLN A 48 -0.68 -2.71 12.16
CA GLN A 48 -1.42 -3.42 11.13
C GLN A 48 -0.51 -4.48 10.52
N THR A 49 -0.75 -5.72 10.86
CA THR A 49 0.09 -6.83 10.40
C THR A 49 -0.66 -7.80 9.49
N HIS A 50 -1.95 -7.55 9.26
CA HIS A 50 -2.77 -8.40 8.41
C HIS A 50 -2.94 -7.76 7.04
N HIS A 51 -2.99 -8.62 6.02
CA HIS A 51 -3.14 -8.19 4.64
C HIS A 51 -4.35 -7.26 4.45
N GLU A 52 -5.49 -7.62 5.03
CA GLU A 52 -6.71 -6.82 4.89
C GLU A 52 -6.56 -5.42 5.43
N GLY A 53 -5.93 -5.28 6.60
CA GLY A 53 -5.71 -3.96 7.20
C GLY A 53 -4.77 -3.09 6.39
N LEU A 54 -3.69 -3.70 5.87
CA LEU A 54 -2.73 -2.99 5.03
C LEU A 54 -3.36 -2.59 3.69
N PHE A 55 -4.10 -3.49 3.08
CA PHE A 55 -4.81 -3.21 1.84
C PHE A 55 -5.82 -2.08 2.02
N ALA A 56 -6.61 -2.13 3.10
CA ALA A 56 -7.62 -1.11 3.37
C ALA A 56 -6.98 0.26 3.57
N ALA A 57 -5.87 0.34 4.31
CA ALA A 57 -5.18 1.59 4.55
C ALA A 57 -4.70 2.23 3.25
N ALA A 58 -4.09 1.43 2.38
CA ALA A 58 -3.61 1.93 1.09
C ALA A 58 -4.77 2.25 0.15
N SER A 59 -5.82 1.42 0.15
CA SER A 59 -6.97 1.58 -0.73
C SER A 59 -7.73 2.87 -0.46
N GLU A 60 -7.84 3.27 0.80
CA GLU A 60 -8.45 4.56 1.15
C GLU A 60 -7.69 5.73 0.53
N GLN A 61 -6.37 5.66 0.54
CA GLN A 61 -5.55 6.75 0.03
C GLN A 61 -5.49 6.76 -1.50
N ILE A 62 -5.61 5.58 -2.13
CA ILE A 62 -5.50 5.50 -3.58
C ILE A 62 -6.60 6.30 -4.27
N GLN A 63 -7.79 6.34 -3.72
CA GLN A 63 -8.89 7.10 -4.29
C GLN A 63 -8.58 8.58 -4.31
N ARG A 64 -7.95 9.09 -3.25
CA ARG A 64 -7.56 10.50 -3.18
C ARG A 64 -6.48 10.83 -4.19
N VAL A 65 -5.51 9.92 -4.35
CA VAL A 65 -4.43 10.12 -5.31
C VAL A 65 -4.97 10.13 -6.73
N VAL A 66 -5.84 9.18 -7.06
CA VAL A 66 -6.44 9.09 -8.39
C VAL A 66 -7.30 10.34 -8.69
N GLU A 67 -8.05 10.82 -7.72
CA GLU A 67 -8.86 12.03 -7.88
C GLU A 67 -8.00 13.25 -8.18
N GLN A 68 -6.83 13.34 -7.58
CA GLN A 68 -5.94 14.47 -7.81
C GLN A 68 -5.24 14.40 -9.15
N LEU A 69 -5.09 13.20 -9.71
CA LEU A 69 -4.42 13.00 -10.99
C LEU A 69 -5.35 13.20 -12.20
N VAL A 70 -6.63 13.26 -11.98
CA VAL A 70 -7.62 13.40 -13.06
C VAL A 70 -7.86 14.87 -13.45
#